data_77e47ca7fb8920d2d6a39b004e18a9be
#
_entry.id   77e47ca7fb8920d2d6a39b004e18a9be
#
_cell.length_a   1.000
_cell.length_b   1.000
_cell.length_c   1.000
_cell.angle_alpha   90.00
_cell.angle_beta   90.00
_cell.angle_gamma   90.00
#
_symmetry.space_group_name_H-M   'P 1'
#
loop_
_entity.id
_entity.type
_entity.pdbx_description
1 polymer ?
#
loop_
_entity_poly.entity_id
_entity_poly.type
_entity_poly.pdbx_seq_one_letter_code
_entity_poly.pdbx_strand_id
1 'polypeptide(L)'
;PDIHAVPLSLSSKPPPYSPYLLPPRPGDNIGITLVNEATGGRLFYAPGLGDISPEVWLAMQAANVVLVDGTFWTGEEMIHAGLSKKHALDMGHLPQSGPGGLLEHLARLPAGTRKVLIHINNTNPILREDSPERRELDAAGVEVAVDGLEIHF
;
A
#
# COMPACT_ATOMS: atom_id res chain seq x y z
N PRO A 1 -0.56 -24.84 -8.63
CA PRO A 1 -0.13 -24.42 -7.29
C PRO A 1 -1.37 -24.14 -6.46
N ASP A 2 -1.42 -24.68 -5.27
CA ASP A 2 -2.52 -24.45 -4.35
C ASP A 2 -2.27 -23.12 -3.65
N ILE A 3 -2.92 -22.06 -4.15
CA ILE A 3 -2.89 -20.72 -3.57
C ILE A 3 -4.17 -20.53 -2.76
N HIS A 4 -4.01 -20.26 -1.48
CA HIS A 4 -5.11 -19.95 -0.57
C HIS A 4 -5.17 -18.44 -0.33
N ALA A 5 -6.36 -17.82 -0.45
CA ALA A 5 -6.57 -16.40 -0.24
C ALA A 5 -7.29 -16.14 1.08
N VAL A 6 -6.71 -15.32 1.95
CA VAL A 6 -7.28 -14.91 3.22
C VAL A 6 -7.59 -13.42 3.18
N PRO A 7 -8.88 -13.02 3.17
CA PRO A 7 -9.25 -11.61 3.19
C PRO A 7 -9.04 -10.98 4.57
N LEU A 8 -8.71 -9.69 4.57
CA LEU A 8 -8.57 -8.85 5.76
C LEU A 8 -9.31 -7.53 5.54
N SER A 9 -10.16 -7.12 6.48
CA SER A 9 -10.82 -5.82 6.43
C SER A 9 -9.81 -4.68 6.62
N LEU A 10 -9.84 -3.69 5.75
CA LEU A 10 -9.00 -2.50 5.84
C LEU A 10 -9.80 -1.27 6.28
N SER A 11 -9.13 -0.35 6.98
CA SER A 11 -9.63 1.00 7.23
C SER A 11 -9.27 1.88 6.03
N SER A 12 -10.25 2.13 5.17
CA SER A 12 -10.11 3.04 4.05
C SER A 12 -11.48 3.59 3.64
N LYS A 13 -11.48 4.61 2.80
CA LYS A 13 -12.72 5.19 2.31
C LYS A 13 -13.46 4.18 1.42
N PRO A 14 -14.80 4.04 1.56
CA PRO A 14 -15.58 3.21 0.68
C PRO A 14 -15.50 3.71 -0.78
N PRO A 15 -15.64 2.82 -1.77
CA PRO A 15 -15.61 3.22 -3.17
C PRO A 15 -16.75 4.20 -3.50
N PRO A 16 -16.57 5.08 -4.49
CA PRO A 16 -17.55 6.15 -4.82
C PRO A 16 -18.95 5.65 -5.18
N TYR A 17 -19.05 4.42 -5.63
CA TYR A 17 -20.33 3.75 -5.98
C TYR A 17 -20.98 3.03 -4.79
N SER A 18 -20.34 3.06 -3.61
CA SER A 18 -20.97 2.51 -2.41
C SER A 18 -22.24 3.29 -2.07
N PRO A 19 -23.36 2.62 -1.73
CA PRO A 19 -24.56 3.30 -1.27
C PRO A 19 -24.37 3.99 0.09
N TYR A 20 -23.24 3.70 0.77
CA TYR A 20 -22.89 4.21 2.09
C TYR A 20 -21.54 4.93 2.01
N LEU A 21 -21.58 6.22 1.71
CA LEU A 21 -20.34 6.99 1.59
C LEU A 21 -19.68 7.33 2.93
N LEU A 22 -20.41 7.35 4.02
CA LEU A 22 -19.92 7.64 5.38
C LEU A 22 -20.88 7.10 6.45
N PRO A 23 -20.39 6.62 7.60
CA PRO A 23 -18.97 6.36 7.90
C PRO A 23 -18.46 5.11 7.14
N PRO A 24 -17.14 4.98 6.95
CA PRO A 24 -16.54 3.74 6.43
C PRO A 24 -16.95 2.53 7.26
N ARG A 25 -17.17 1.39 6.61
CA ARG A 25 -17.57 0.15 7.27
C ARG A 25 -16.50 -0.92 7.10
N PRO A 26 -16.32 -1.83 8.06
CA PRO A 26 -15.47 -2.99 7.87
C PRO A 26 -15.87 -3.75 6.59
N GLY A 27 -14.89 -4.03 5.73
CA GLY A 27 -15.12 -4.72 4.46
C GLY A 27 -15.44 -3.83 3.25
N ASP A 28 -15.60 -2.50 3.44
CA ASP A 28 -15.68 -1.55 2.30
C ASP A 28 -14.39 -1.57 1.49
N ASN A 29 -13.27 -1.84 2.14
CA ASN A 29 -11.97 -2.12 1.55
C ASN A 29 -11.37 -3.38 2.18
N ILE A 30 -10.67 -4.17 1.38
CA ILE A 30 -10.02 -5.39 1.85
C ILE A 30 -8.58 -5.47 1.41
N GLY A 31 -7.73 -6.03 2.27
CA GLY A 31 -6.45 -6.63 1.91
C GLY A 31 -6.62 -8.12 1.71
N ILE A 32 -5.67 -8.73 1.04
CA ILE A 32 -5.66 -10.18 0.80
C ILE A 32 -4.28 -10.73 1.12
N THR A 33 -4.22 -11.76 1.95
CA THR A 33 -3.01 -12.58 2.07
C THR A 33 -3.16 -13.79 1.16
N LEU A 34 -2.24 -13.94 0.21
CA LEU A 34 -2.10 -15.14 -0.60
C LEU A 34 -1.06 -16.05 0.07
N VAL A 35 -1.41 -17.31 0.28
CA VAL A 35 -0.53 -18.32 0.85
C VAL A 35 -0.30 -19.40 -0.20
N ASN A 36 0.96 -19.64 -0.53
CA ASN A 36 1.38 -20.77 -1.35
C ASN A 36 1.55 -21.98 -0.44
N GLU A 37 0.63 -22.93 -0.49
CA GLU A 37 0.63 -24.11 0.40
C GLU A 37 1.83 -25.04 0.18
N ALA A 38 2.39 -25.04 -1.03
CA ALA A 38 3.53 -25.88 -1.35
C ALA A 38 4.85 -25.34 -0.76
N THR A 39 5.01 -24.02 -0.68
CA THR A 39 6.24 -23.38 -0.19
C THR A 39 6.09 -22.80 1.21
N GLY A 40 4.86 -22.54 1.66
CA GLY A 40 4.55 -21.75 2.85
C GLY A 40 4.73 -20.25 2.63
N GLY A 41 5.09 -19.82 1.42
CA GLY A 41 5.29 -18.43 1.06
C GLY A 41 4.01 -17.61 1.20
N ARG A 42 4.16 -16.34 1.58
CA ARG A 42 3.03 -15.42 1.83
C ARG A 42 3.23 -14.10 1.10
N LEU A 43 2.19 -13.64 0.43
CA LEU A 43 2.12 -12.32 -0.18
C LEU A 43 0.94 -11.56 0.43
N PHE A 44 1.18 -10.37 0.95
CA PHE A 44 0.14 -9.47 1.41
C PHE A 44 -0.12 -8.38 0.35
N TYR A 45 -1.39 -8.23 -0.06
CA TYR A 45 -1.85 -7.28 -1.07
C TYR A 45 -2.87 -6.31 -0.46
N ALA A 46 -2.57 -5.02 -0.47
CA ALA A 46 -3.44 -3.96 0.06
C ALA A 46 -3.30 -2.68 -0.77
N PRO A 47 -4.03 -2.54 -1.90
CA PRO A 47 -3.90 -1.41 -2.82
C PRO A 47 -4.52 -0.11 -2.32
N GLY A 48 -5.43 -0.17 -1.35
CA GLY A 48 -6.04 0.99 -0.71
C GLY A 48 -5.88 0.89 0.80
N LEU A 49 -4.92 1.61 1.36
CA LEU A 49 -4.52 1.50 2.75
C LEU A 49 -4.51 2.88 3.42
N GLY A 50 -5.53 3.16 4.22
CA GLY A 50 -5.64 4.44 4.96
C GLY A 50 -5.03 4.41 6.35
N ASP A 51 -4.78 3.23 6.90
CA ASP A 51 -4.24 3.02 8.24
C ASP A 51 -3.56 1.66 8.37
N ILE A 52 -2.62 1.54 9.29
CA ILE A 52 -1.94 0.28 9.64
C ILE A 52 -2.50 -0.22 10.99
N SER A 53 -3.65 -0.91 10.93
CA SER A 53 -4.21 -1.56 12.12
C SER A 53 -3.27 -2.68 12.63
N PRO A 54 -3.45 -3.15 13.88
CA PRO A 54 -2.68 -4.27 14.40
C PRO A 54 -2.76 -5.52 13.52
N GLU A 55 -3.92 -5.80 12.94
CA GLU A 55 -4.15 -6.95 12.07
C GLU A 55 -3.42 -6.78 10.73
N VAL A 56 -3.45 -5.58 10.14
CA VAL A 56 -2.68 -5.23 8.94
C VAL A 56 -1.20 -5.39 9.20
N TRP A 57 -0.72 -4.86 10.33
CA TRP A 57 0.68 -4.96 10.73
C TRP A 57 1.14 -6.42 10.85
N LEU A 58 0.36 -7.27 11.52
CA LEU A 58 0.66 -8.70 11.64
C LEU A 58 0.70 -9.40 10.28
N ALA A 59 -0.23 -9.08 9.37
CA ALA A 59 -0.23 -9.63 8.02
C ALA A 59 1.01 -9.21 7.22
N MET A 60 1.41 -7.93 7.32
CA MET A 60 2.63 -7.42 6.69
C MET A 60 3.89 -8.10 7.23
N GLN A 61 4.01 -8.25 8.56
CA GLN A 61 5.16 -8.91 9.20
C GLN A 61 5.29 -10.39 8.83
N ALA A 62 4.17 -11.08 8.61
CA ALA A 62 4.14 -12.49 8.25
C ALA A 62 4.40 -12.74 6.76
N ALA A 63 4.43 -11.70 5.93
CA ALA A 63 4.55 -11.83 4.48
C ALA A 63 6.01 -11.85 4.02
N ASN A 64 6.30 -12.68 3.01
CA ASN A 64 7.56 -12.64 2.27
C ASN A 64 7.60 -11.46 1.28
N VAL A 65 6.40 -11.11 0.76
CA VAL A 65 6.22 -9.99 -0.16
C VAL A 65 5.04 -9.15 0.29
N VAL A 66 5.18 -7.83 0.32
CA VAL A 66 4.07 -6.89 0.53
C VAL A 66 3.88 -6.05 -0.72
N LEU A 67 2.67 -6.06 -1.28
CA LEU A 67 2.20 -5.17 -2.34
C LEU A 67 1.22 -4.20 -1.71
N VAL A 68 1.66 -2.98 -1.46
CA VAL A 68 0.90 -2.01 -0.66
C VAL A 68 0.72 -0.68 -1.38
N ASP A 69 -0.20 0.09 -0.86
CA ASP A 69 -0.67 1.36 -1.40
C ASP A 69 0.48 2.37 -1.63
N GLY A 70 0.69 2.73 -2.87
CA GLY A 70 1.66 3.73 -3.32
C GLY A 70 1.02 5.00 -3.86
N THR A 71 -0.25 5.30 -3.51
CA THR A 71 -1.03 6.34 -4.17
C THR A 71 -0.38 7.71 -4.07
N PHE A 72 0.00 8.18 -2.88
CA PHE A 72 0.53 9.52 -2.67
C PHE A 72 1.86 9.52 -1.92
N TRP A 73 2.79 10.36 -2.38
CA TRP A 73 4.06 10.59 -1.68
C TRP A 73 3.84 11.36 -0.38
N THR A 74 3.10 12.49 -0.46
CA THR A 74 2.78 13.33 0.71
C THR A 74 1.27 13.44 0.91
N GLY A 75 0.86 13.77 2.13
CA GLY A 75 -0.55 14.00 2.46
C GLY A 75 -1.21 15.13 1.66
N GLU A 76 -0.44 16.13 1.26
CA GLU A 76 -0.92 17.35 0.57
C GLU A 76 -0.66 17.35 -0.94
N GLU A 77 -0.21 16.24 -1.50
CA GLU A 77 0.19 16.13 -2.91
C GLU A 77 -0.87 16.69 -3.89
N MET A 78 -2.13 16.30 -3.73
CA MET A 78 -3.23 16.75 -4.57
C MET A 78 -3.58 18.24 -4.36
N ILE A 79 -3.36 18.76 -3.14
CA ILE A 79 -3.58 20.16 -2.81
C ILE A 79 -2.52 21.02 -3.48
N HIS A 80 -1.25 20.63 -3.36
CA HIS A 80 -0.11 21.32 -3.98
C HIS A 80 -0.19 21.29 -5.51
N ALA A 81 -0.72 20.20 -6.08
CA ALA A 81 -0.98 20.08 -7.51
C ALA A 81 -2.19 20.93 -7.99
N GLY A 82 -2.97 21.52 -7.08
CA GLY A 82 -4.17 22.27 -7.41
C GLY A 82 -5.34 21.43 -7.92
N LEU A 83 -5.32 20.12 -7.71
CA LEU A 83 -6.29 19.16 -8.24
C LEU A 83 -7.38 18.77 -7.23
N SER A 84 -7.14 18.97 -5.95
CA SER A 84 -8.10 18.66 -4.88
C SER A 84 -7.88 19.58 -3.67
N LYS A 85 -8.88 19.65 -2.79
CA LYS A 85 -8.79 20.27 -1.47
C LYS A 85 -8.63 19.23 -0.35
N LYS A 86 -8.54 17.95 -0.70
CA LYS A 86 -8.49 16.84 0.25
C LYS A 86 -7.06 16.37 0.46
N HIS A 87 -6.76 16.02 1.70
CA HIS A 87 -5.55 15.29 2.05
C HIS A 87 -5.64 13.81 1.61
N ALA A 88 -4.51 13.14 1.50
CA ALA A 88 -4.43 11.71 1.17
C ALA A 88 -5.31 10.84 2.08
N LEU A 89 -5.28 11.08 3.39
CA LEU A 89 -6.11 10.36 4.36
C LEU A 89 -7.60 10.59 4.16
N ASP A 90 -8.04 11.78 3.74
CA ASP A 90 -9.45 12.06 3.39
C ASP A 90 -9.90 11.26 2.17
N MET A 91 -8.95 10.84 1.35
CA MET A 91 -9.17 9.99 0.18
C MET A 91 -8.99 8.50 0.47
N GLY A 92 -8.58 8.14 1.69
CA GLY A 92 -8.44 6.77 2.15
C GLY A 92 -7.06 6.17 1.91
N HIS A 93 -6.03 7.00 1.75
CA HIS A 93 -4.65 6.57 1.45
C HIS A 93 -3.66 7.14 2.48
N LEU A 94 -2.88 6.25 3.11
CA LEU A 94 -1.76 6.64 3.95
C LEU A 94 -0.63 7.18 3.06
N PRO A 95 -0.12 8.41 3.29
CA PRO A 95 1.00 8.92 2.50
C PRO A 95 2.26 8.08 2.75
N GLN A 96 3.13 8.04 1.75
CA GLN A 96 4.36 7.25 1.82
C GLN A 96 5.39 7.88 2.75
N SER A 97 5.58 9.19 2.65
CA SER A 97 6.59 9.95 3.39
C SER A 97 6.01 10.70 4.59
N GLY A 98 6.91 11.28 5.38
CA GLY A 98 6.57 12.04 6.57
C GLY A 98 6.34 11.20 7.82
N PRO A 99 6.16 11.85 8.99
CA PRO A 99 5.96 11.17 10.26
C PRO A 99 4.73 10.27 10.25
N GLY A 100 4.90 9.00 10.62
CA GLY A 100 3.85 7.98 10.58
C GLY A 100 3.48 7.51 9.18
N GLY A 101 4.23 7.90 8.15
CA GLY A 101 4.01 7.48 6.77
C GLY A 101 4.33 5.99 6.54
N LEU A 102 3.91 5.49 5.38
CA LEU A 102 4.06 4.07 5.04
C LEU A 102 5.52 3.60 5.08
N LEU A 103 6.48 4.43 4.67
CA LEU A 103 7.90 4.09 4.65
C LEU A 103 8.46 3.78 6.04
N GLU A 104 8.00 4.48 7.09
CA GLU A 104 8.40 4.15 8.47
C GLU A 104 7.92 2.74 8.87
N HIS A 105 6.74 2.33 8.43
CA HIS A 105 6.24 0.97 8.67
C HIS A 105 7.02 -0.07 7.85
N LEU A 106 7.26 0.19 6.58
CA LEU A 106 8.02 -0.70 5.70
C LEU A 106 9.46 -0.92 6.18
N ALA A 107 10.10 0.10 6.76
CA ALA A 107 11.44 0.01 7.31
C ALA A 107 11.55 -0.94 8.53
N ARG A 108 10.43 -1.19 9.21
CA ARG A 108 10.36 -2.06 10.40
C ARG A 108 10.03 -3.51 10.07
N LEU A 109 9.75 -3.84 8.81
CA LEU A 109 9.49 -5.21 8.37
C LEU A 109 10.78 -6.04 8.42
N PRO A 110 10.68 -7.38 8.50
CA PRO A 110 11.84 -8.26 8.40
C PRO A 110 12.71 -7.96 7.18
N ALA A 111 14.03 -8.04 7.33
CA ALA A 111 14.99 -7.67 6.27
C ALA A 111 14.78 -8.46 4.95
N GLY A 112 14.24 -9.68 5.03
CA GLY A 112 13.93 -10.51 3.86
C GLY A 112 12.61 -10.21 3.19
N THR A 113 11.79 -9.29 3.72
CA THR A 113 10.50 -8.94 3.12
C THR A 113 10.71 -8.06 1.89
N ARG A 114 10.25 -8.53 0.73
CA ARG A 114 10.19 -7.73 -0.50
C ARG A 114 9.05 -6.72 -0.39
N LYS A 115 9.33 -5.44 -0.64
CA LYS A 115 8.41 -4.31 -0.46
C LYS A 115 8.14 -3.66 -1.79
N VAL A 116 6.89 -3.67 -2.25
CA VAL A 116 6.51 -3.17 -3.57
C VAL A 116 5.32 -2.21 -3.45
N LEU A 117 5.47 -1.01 -3.97
CA LEU A 117 4.38 -0.03 -4.06
C LEU A 117 3.59 -0.25 -5.34
N ILE A 118 2.27 -0.27 -5.18
CA ILE A 118 1.27 -0.41 -6.23
C ILE A 118 0.22 0.70 -6.14
N HIS A 119 -0.75 0.76 -7.05
CA HIS A 119 -1.85 1.74 -7.02
C HIS A 119 -1.34 3.19 -6.94
N ILE A 120 -0.39 3.54 -7.81
CA ILE A 120 0.31 4.82 -7.77
C ILE A 120 -0.47 5.87 -8.54
N ASN A 121 -0.76 7.02 -7.89
CA ASN A 121 -1.41 8.14 -8.58
C ASN A 121 -0.41 8.83 -9.54
N ASN A 122 -0.92 9.32 -10.68
CA ASN A 122 -0.08 9.97 -11.69
C ASN A 122 0.49 11.34 -11.26
N THR A 123 0.08 11.87 -10.11
CA THR A 123 0.73 13.04 -9.48
C THR A 123 1.93 12.67 -8.64
N ASN A 124 2.07 11.38 -8.28
CA ASN A 124 3.11 10.94 -7.38
C ASN A 124 4.50 11.03 -8.04
N PRO A 125 5.45 11.76 -7.44
CA PRO A 125 6.77 11.97 -8.04
C PRO A 125 7.60 10.69 -8.20
N ILE A 126 7.27 9.59 -7.48
CA ILE A 126 7.99 8.32 -7.60
C ILE A 126 7.86 7.66 -8.98
N LEU A 127 6.90 8.09 -9.81
CA LEU A 127 6.77 7.63 -11.21
C LEU A 127 7.93 8.10 -12.10
N ARG A 128 8.62 9.16 -11.69
CA ARG A 128 9.82 9.63 -12.37
C ARG A 128 11.05 8.96 -11.78
N GLU A 129 11.73 8.17 -12.58
CA GLU A 129 12.92 7.40 -12.17
C GLU A 129 14.08 8.28 -11.66
N ASP A 130 14.15 9.53 -12.13
CA ASP A 130 15.17 10.50 -11.75
C ASP A 130 14.77 11.40 -10.56
N SER A 131 13.59 11.19 -9.96
CA SER A 131 13.12 12.02 -8.84
C SER A 131 13.92 11.76 -7.55
N PRO A 132 14.01 12.75 -6.64
CA PRO A 132 14.56 12.52 -5.30
C PRO A 132 13.80 11.46 -4.52
N GLU A 133 12.48 11.46 -4.65
CA GLU A 133 11.57 10.52 -3.98
C GLU A 133 11.79 9.09 -4.44
N ARG A 134 12.05 8.88 -5.74
CA ARG A 134 12.39 7.55 -6.27
C ARG A 134 13.72 7.06 -5.70
N ARG A 135 14.73 7.92 -5.60
CA ARG A 135 16.01 7.57 -4.98
C ARG A 135 15.88 7.25 -3.49
N GLU A 136 14.95 7.91 -2.79
CA GLU A 136 14.65 7.59 -1.39
C GLU A 136 14.05 6.18 -1.26
N LEU A 137 13.12 5.79 -2.14
CA LEU A 137 12.58 4.42 -2.20
C LEU A 137 13.68 3.39 -2.47
N ASP A 138 14.52 3.64 -3.46
CA ASP A 138 15.62 2.74 -3.82
C ASP A 138 16.59 2.53 -2.63
N ALA A 139 16.92 3.62 -1.92
CA ALA A 139 17.76 3.56 -0.71
C ALA A 139 17.09 2.80 0.44
N ALA A 140 15.76 2.83 0.52
CA ALA A 140 14.96 2.09 1.51
C ALA A 140 14.69 0.63 1.10
N GLY A 141 15.12 0.21 -0.09
CA GLY A 141 14.85 -1.11 -0.65
C GLY A 141 13.35 -1.34 -0.90
N VAL A 142 12.65 -0.30 -1.38
CA VAL A 142 11.23 -0.32 -1.73
C VAL A 142 11.10 -0.16 -3.24
N GLU A 143 10.46 -1.14 -3.87
CA GLU A 143 10.25 -1.18 -5.32
C GLU A 143 8.98 -0.42 -5.72
N VAL A 144 8.98 0.12 -6.92
CA VAL A 144 7.77 0.64 -7.61
C VAL A 144 7.35 -0.38 -8.65
N ALA A 145 6.13 -0.88 -8.56
CA ALA A 145 5.61 -1.87 -9.48
C ALA A 145 5.51 -1.32 -10.91
N VAL A 146 5.71 -2.21 -11.86
CA VAL A 146 5.51 -1.96 -13.29
C VAL A 146 4.56 -3.02 -13.87
N ASP A 147 3.90 -2.70 -14.96
CA ASP A 147 3.04 -3.64 -15.66
C ASP A 147 3.83 -4.87 -16.12
N GLY A 148 3.32 -6.05 -15.86
CA GLY A 148 3.99 -7.31 -16.17
C GLY A 148 4.98 -7.78 -15.10
N LEU A 149 5.04 -7.13 -13.92
CA LEU A 149 5.86 -7.61 -12.81
C LEU A 149 5.43 -9.01 -12.36
N GLU A 150 6.34 -9.96 -12.40
CA GLU A 150 6.14 -11.30 -11.87
C GLU A 150 6.68 -11.40 -10.44
N ILE A 151 5.90 -12.05 -9.56
CA ILE A 151 6.23 -12.20 -8.15
C ILE A 151 6.23 -13.66 -7.77
N HIS A 152 7.35 -14.11 -7.25
CA HIS A 152 7.53 -15.46 -6.69
C HIS A 152 7.57 -15.37 -5.16
N PHE A 153 6.83 -16.25 -4.48
CA PHE A 153 6.75 -16.31 -3.02
C PHE A 153 6.38 -17.71 -2.51
#